data_486587c5a65965188b93551f889ce73a
#
_entry.id   486587c5a65965188b93551f889ce73a
#
_cell.length_a   1.000
_cell.length_b   1.000
_cell.length_c   1.000
_cell.angle_alpha   90.00
_cell.angle_beta   90.00
_cell.angle_gamma   90.00
#
_symmetry.space_group_name_H-M   'P 1'
#
loop_
_entity.id
_entity.type
_entity.pdbx_description
1 polymer ?
#
loop_
_entity_poly.entity_id
_entity_poly.type
_entity_poly.pdbx_seq_one_letter_code
_entity_poly.pdbx_strand_id
1 'polypeptide(L)'
;MKTGLVLEGGAMRGMFTAGVLDVLMEHGFTTDGTIGVSAGAVFGCNFKSHQIGRVIRYNTEYCNDKRYASFRNLLRTGNLYSEDFCYHEVPEKLDPFDEEAFRASPMDFFVVCTDLRTGDPIYHKCRSGDAEDVRWMEASASMPLAAKAVRIGHYSLLDGGVADSIPVRFFESLGYKRNLIILTQPKGFVKKKNPMLPAIRARYLRYPAFVAAVADRHERYNEALSYIAMQEASGKDYVIRPPIPLEIGAMERDPAQLRRVYETGRAVAENQIDKIAAFLNDVKATEE
;
A
#
# COMPACT_ATOMS: atom_id res chain seq x y z
N MET A 1 18.29 -16.77 2.71
CA MET A 1 17.19 -16.40 1.74
C MET A 1 16.44 -15.19 2.30
N LYS A 2 16.25 -14.10 1.51
CA LYS A 2 15.55 -12.91 2.02
C LYS A 2 14.05 -13.14 2.17
N THR A 3 13.50 -12.68 3.31
CA THR A 3 12.07 -12.62 3.56
C THR A 3 11.50 -11.26 3.15
N GLY A 4 10.33 -11.25 2.52
CA GLY A 4 9.66 -10.05 2.07
C GLY A 4 8.28 -9.85 2.70
N LEU A 5 7.84 -8.60 2.74
CA LEU A 5 6.48 -8.21 3.06
C LEU A 5 5.89 -7.44 1.87
N VAL A 6 4.81 -7.94 1.29
CA VAL A 6 4.15 -7.33 0.13
C VAL A 6 2.80 -6.79 0.55
N LEU A 7 2.57 -5.48 0.34
CA LEU A 7 1.39 -4.77 0.79
C LEU A 7 0.57 -4.28 -0.40
N GLU A 8 -0.61 -4.87 -0.58
CA GLU A 8 -1.56 -4.47 -1.63
C GLU A 8 -2.08 -3.05 -1.39
N GLY A 9 -2.28 -2.31 -2.48
CA GLY A 9 -3.00 -1.04 -2.48
C GLY A 9 -4.51 -1.20 -2.34
N GLY A 10 -5.17 -0.34 -1.56
CA GLY A 10 -6.60 -0.50 -1.34
C GLY A 10 -7.37 0.70 -0.80
N ALA A 11 -6.83 1.91 -0.86
CA ALA A 11 -7.39 3.08 -0.19
C ALA A 11 -7.73 2.76 1.28
N MET A 12 -8.94 3.08 1.79
CA MET A 12 -9.28 2.83 3.20
C MET A 12 -9.44 1.34 3.56
N ARG A 13 -9.47 0.40 2.59
CA ARG A 13 -9.29 -1.02 2.92
C ARG A 13 -7.91 -1.32 3.51
N GLY A 14 -6.92 -0.45 3.28
CA GLY A 14 -5.61 -0.51 3.91
C GLY A 14 -5.63 -0.42 5.43
N MET A 15 -6.75 0.00 6.06
CA MET A 15 -6.91 -0.09 7.52
C MET A 15 -6.81 -1.55 8.02
N PHE A 16 -7.26 -2.53 7.21
CA PHE A 16 -7.01 -3.94 7.48
C PHE A 16 -5.50 -4.24 7.53
N THR A 17 -4.77 -3.76 6.52
CA THR A 17 -3.31 -3.89 6.48
C THR A 17 -2.65 -3.26 7.70
N ALA A 18 -3.08 -2.06 8.10
CA ALA A 18 -2.56 -1.38 9.28
C ALA A 18 -2.76 -2.20 10.57
N GLY A 19 -3.95 -2.81 10.74
CA GLY A 19 -4.23 -3.68 11.88
C GLY A 19 -3.34 -4.92 11.90
N VAL A 20 -3.10 -5.54 10.73
CA VAL A 20 -2.15 -6.66 10.62
C VAL A 20 -0.73 -6.22 10.96
N LEU A 21 -0.26 -5.09 10.43
CA LEU A 21 1.10 -4.58 10.67
C LEU A 21 1.35 -4.27 12.14
N ASP A 22 0.38 -3.69 12.83
CA ASP A 22 0.52 -3.38 14.26
C ASP A 22 0.66 -4.67 15.09
N VAL A 23 -0.11 -5.70 14.81
CA VAL A 23 0.05 -7.01 15.46
C VAL A 23 1.42 -7.62 15.16
N LEU A 24 1.90 -7.57 13.93
CA LEU A 24 3.23 -8.07 13.59
C LEU A 24 4.32 -7.33 14.39
N MET A 25 4.21 -6.00 14.53
CA MET A 25 5.17 -5.20 15.31
C MET A 25 5.08 -5.51 16.81
N GLU A 26 3.89 -5.66 17.38
CA GLU A 26 3.65 -6.03 18.78
C GLU A 26 4.27 -7.38 19.14
N HIS A 27 4.27 -8.33 18.20
CA HIS A 27 4.91 -9.64 18.35
C HIS A 27 6.40 -9.65 17.93
N GLY A 28 6.98 -8.49 17.60
CA GLY A 28 8.39 -8.35 17.24
C GLY A 28 8.79 -8.97 15.89
N PHE A 29 7.84 -9.20 14.98
CA PHE A 29 8.15 -9.70 13.65
C PHE A 29 8.75 -8.62 12.76
N THR A 30 9.76 -9.02 12.01
CA THR A 30 10.43 -8.19 11.00
C THR A 30 10.65 -8.98 9.73
N THR A 31 10.88 -8.29 8.62
CA THR A 31 11.27 -8.87 7.33
C THR A 31 12.52 -8.16 6.79
N ASP A 32 13.24 -8.79 5.85
CA ASP A 32 14.42 -8.16 5.24
C ASP A 32 14.04 -6.99 4.34
N GLY A 33 12.81 -6.98 3.84
CA GLY A 33 12.29 -5.88 3.04
C GLY A 33 10.78 -5.86 2.95
N THR A 34 10.25 -4.67 2.67
CA THR A 34 8.82 -4.41 2.45
C THR A 34 8.62 -3.67 1.15
N ILE A 35 7.59 -4.05 0.38
CA ILE A 35 7.14 -3.32 -0.79
C ILE A 35 5.66 -3.00 -0.68
N GLY A 36 5.30 -1.72 -0.85
CA GLY A 36 3.93 -1.26 -0.71
C GLY A 36 3.43 -0.47 -1.92
N VAL A 37 2.12 -0.53 -2.12
CA VAL A 37 1.42 0.17 -3.21
C VAL A 37 0.31 1.02 -2.62
N SER A 38 0.22 2.31 -2.98
CA SER A 38 -0.87 3.20 -2.54
C SER A 38 -0.99 3.22 -1.01
N ALA A 39 -2.14 2.86 -0.44
CA ALA A 39 -2.30 2.72 1.00
C ALA A 39 -1.26 1.75 1.63
N GLY A 40 -0.88 0.68 0.92
CA GLY A 40 0.17 -0.22 1.37
C GLY A 40 1.55 0.45 1.47
N ALA A 41 1.84 1.47 0.66
CA ALA A 41 3.06 2.27 0.78
C ALA A 41 2.97 3.25 1.97
N VAL A 42 1.89 4.05 2.03
CA VAL A 42 1.71 5.11 3.05
C VAL A 42 1.54 4.53 4.46
N PHE A 43 0.90 3.37 4.58
CA PHE A 43 0.71 2.71 5.89
C PHE A 43 1.91 1.82 6.24
N GLY A 44 2.48 1.14 5.24
CA GLY A 44 3.62 0.24 5.41
C GLY A 44 4.91 0.90 5.87
N CYS A 45 5.13 2.19 5.61
CA CYS A 45 6.30 2.90 6.10
C CYS A 45 6.39 2.90 7.63
N ASN A 46 5.23 2.83 8.33
CA ASN A 46 5.17 2.74 9.79
C ASN A 46 5.65 1.38 10.33
N PHE A 47 5.58 0.32 9.53
CA PHE A 47 6.18 -0.97 9.87
C PHE A 47 7.71 -0.89 9.91
N LYS A 48 8.32 -0.21 8.95
CA LYS A 48 9.77 0.00 8.93
C LYS A 48 10.23 0.93 10.06
N SER A 49 9.48 1.98 10.39
CA SER A 49 9.78 2.91 11.50
C SER A 49 9.29 2.40 12.86
N HIS A 50 8.66 1.22 12.92
CA HIS A 50 8.14 0.60 14.14
C HIS A 50 7.14 1.50 14.92
N GLN A 51 6.27 2.23 14.20
CA GLN A 51 5.30 3.16 14.80
C GLN A 51 3.92 2.51 14.95
N ILE A 52 3.76 1.68 15.98
CA ILE A 52 2.51 0.97 16.32
C ILE A 52 1.38 1.97 16.57
N GLY A 53 0.20 1.70 16.01
CA GLY A 53 -1.01 2.50 16.19
C GLY A 53 -1.01 3.85 15.46
N ARG A 54 0.09 4.27 14.80
CA ARG A 54 0.13 5.57 14.14
C ARG A 54 -0.90 5.68 13.02
N VAL A 55 -1.05 4.64 12.19
CA VAL A 55 -1.98 4.66 11.05
C VAL A 55 -3.42 4.82 11.52
N ILE A 56 -3.89 4.03 12.49
CA ILE A 56 -5.26 4.13 12.98
C ILE A 56 -5.49 5.49 13.69
N ARG A 57 -4.49 6.00 14.42
CA ARG A 57 -4.60 7.24 15.17
C ARG A 57 -4.86 8.43 14.24
N TYR A 58 -3.98 8.73 13.28
CA TYR A 58 -4.18 9.89 12.41
C TYR A 58 -5.37 9.73 11.46
N ASN A 59 -5.70 8.50 11.01
CA ASN A 59 -6.86 8.30 10.15
C ASN A 59 -8.17 8.55 10.91
N THR A 60 -8.32 8.07 12.14
CA THR A 60 -9.54 8.32 12.94
C THR A 60 -9.64 9.74 13.45
N GLU A 61 -8.52 10.39 13.77
CA GLU A 61 -8.48 11.77 14.22
C GLU A 61 -8.88 12.75 13.11
N TYR A 62 -8.35 12.55 11.89
CA TYR A 62 -8.48 13.54 10.82
C TYR A 62 -9.46 13.17 9.70
N CYS A 63 -10.12 12.01 9.73
CA CYS A 63 -11.04 11.59 8.65
C CYS A 63 -12.18 12.59 8.40
N ASN A 64 -12.61 13.34 9.41
CA ASN A 64 -13.63 14.39 9.32
C ASN A 64 -13.06 15.80 9.09
N ASP A 65 -11.75 15.99 9.15
CA ASP A 65 -11.13 17.29 8.88
C ASP A 65 -11.21 17.59 7.37
N LYS A 66 -11.77 18.76 7.04
CA LYS A 66 -11.91 19.20 5.64
C LYS A 66 -10.56 19.43 4.96
N ARG A 67 -9.49 19.63 5.75
CA ARG A 67 -8.10 19.72 5.27
C ARG A 67 -7.58 18.34 4.84
N TYR A 68 -7.97 17.27 5.54
CA TYR A 68 -7.53 15.91 5.23
C TYR A 68 -8.02 15.46 3.85
N ALA A 69 -9.34 15.42 3.64
CA ALA A 69 -9.93 15.08 2.36
C ALA A 69 -11.26 15.80 2.10
N SER A 70 -11.42 16.41 0.93
CA SER A 70 -12.70 17.05 0.57
C SER A 70 -12.85 17.25 -0.95
N PHE A 71 -14.09 17.24 -1.45
CA PHE A 71 -14.39 17.65 -2.81
C PHE A 71 -13.97 19.11 -3.08
N ARG A 72 -13.97 19.98 -2.06
CA ARG A 72 -13.47 21.35 -2.18
C ARG A 72 -11.97 21.35 -2.49
N ASN A 73 -11.19 20.49 -1.84
CA ASN A 73 -9.76 20.31 -2.15
C ASN A 73 -9.60 19.87 -3.61
N LEU A 74 -10.36 18.86 -4.05
CA LEU A 74 -10.30 18.37 -5.41
C LEU A 74 -10.58 19.47 -6.44
N LEU A 75 -11.61 20.29 -6.23
CA LEU A 75 -11.94 21.40 -7.13
C LEU A 75 -10.89 22.53 -7.11
N ARG A 76 -10.32 22.84 -5.94
CA ARG A 76 -9.36 23.93 -5.77
C ARG A 76 -7.96 23.56 -6.20
N THR A 77 -7.51 22.38 -5.83
CA THR A 77 -6.12 21.95 -5.97
C THR A 77 -5.92 20.87 -7.03
N GLY A 78 -6.99 20.14 -7.38
CA GLY A 78 -6.94 18.92 -8.20
C GLY A 78 -6.58 17.66 -7.41
N ASN A 79 -6.44 17.77 -6.08
CA ASN A 79 -6.17 16.68 -5.16
C ASN A 79 -7.34 16.54 -4.18
N LEU A 80 -7.86 15.33 -4.04
CA LEU A 80 -8.91 15.02 -3.07
C LEU A 80 -8.40 15.09 -1.64
N TYR A 81 -7.26 14.41 -1.39
CA TYR A 81 -6.47 14.54 -0.17
C TYR A 81 -5.56 15.76 -0.30
N SER A 82 -5.45 16.56 0.75
CA SER A 82 -4.55 17.72 0.75
C SER A 82 -3.11 17.25 0.87
N GLU A 83 -2.30 17.56 -0.12
CA GLU A 83 -0.85 17.33 -0.11
C GLU A 83 -0.22 17.93 1.14
N ASP A 84 -0.40 19.26 1.34
CA ASP A 84 0.17 19.99 2.48
C ASP A 84 -0.23 19.38 3.83
N PHE A 85 -1.51 18.99 3.99
CA PHE A 85 -1.99 18.46 5.25
C PHE A 85 -1.52 17.02 5.49
N CYS A 86 -1.71 16.13 4.51
CA CYS A 86 -1.47 14.69 4.69
C CYS A 86 0.02 14.32 4.68
N TYR A 87 0.84 15.03 3.89
CA TYR A 87 2.24 14.67 3.67
C TYR A 87 3.24 15.67 4.27
N HIS A 88 2.76 16.78 4.87
CA HIS A 88 3.58 17.75 5.60
C HIS A 88 3.05 18.00 7.01
N GLU A 89 1.83 18.58 7.18
CA GLU A 89 1.37 18.99 8.51
C GLU A 89 1.20 17.79 9.47
N VAL A 90 0.59 16.69 9.00
CA VAL A 90 0.40 15.48 9.83
C VAL A 90 1.75 14.84 10.19
N PRO A 91 2.62 14.45 9.23
CA PRO A 91 3.85 13.74 9.56
C PRO A 91 4.94 14.61 10.19
N GLU A 92 4.88 15.93 10.06
CA GLU A 92 5.89 16.82 10.65
C GLU A 92 5.48 17.34 12.03
N LYS A 93 4.15 17.50 12.31
CA LYS A 93 3.69 18.25 13.48
C LYS A 93 2.60 17.56 14.29
N LEU A 94 1.57 16.99 13.63
CA LEU A 94 0.37 16.53 14.31
C LEU A 94 0.50 15.09 14.83
N ASP A 95 1.09 14.21 14.03
CA ASP A 95 1.43 12.84 14.38
C ASP A 95 2.77 12.50 13.70
N PRO A 96 3.91 12.91 14.32
CA PRO A 96 5.21 12.88 13.69
C PRO A 96 5.61 11.51 13.17
N PHE A 97 6.13 11.50 11.94
CA PHE A 97 6.76 10.33 11.36
C PHE A 97 8.21 10.22 11.87
N ASP A 98 8.59 9.05 12.33
CA ASP A 98 9.93 8.81 12.87
C ASP A 98 10.91 8.47 11.73
N GLU A 99 11.47 9.51 11.13
CA GLU A 99 12.48 9.39 10.07
C GLU A 99 13.76 8.73 10.57
N GLU A 100 14.13 8.95 11.84
CA GLU A 100 15.35 8.39 12.42
C GLU A 100 15.21 6.88 12.56
N ALA A 101 14.11 6.40 13.14
CA ALA A 101 13.81 4.97 13.22
C ALA A 101 13.69 4.33 11.84
N PHE A 102 13.03 5.01 10.89
CA PHE A 102 12.93 4.53 9.50
C PHE A 102 14.31 4.36 8.87
N ARG A 103 15.19 5.33 9.00
CA ARG A 103 16.56 5.32 8.45
C ARG A 103 17.44 4.28 9.14
N ALA A 104 17.33 4.14 10.46
CA ALA A 104 18.11 3.19 11.25
C ALA A 104 17.73 1.73 11.01
N SER A 105 16.49 1.47 10.61
CA SER A 105 16.01 0.11 10.33
C SER A 105 16.75 -0.51 9.15
N PRO A 106 17.30 -1.74 9.29
CA PRO A 106 17.99 -2.45 8.20
C PRO A 106 17.05 -2.94 7.11
N MET A 107 15.74 -2.91 7.35
CA MET A 107 14.72 -3.35 6.40
C MET A 107 14.73 -2.48 5.13
N ASP A 108 14.78 -3.11 3.97
CA ASP A 108 14.55 -2.40 2.70
C ASP A 108 13.08 -1.98 2.57
N PHE A 109 12.83 -0.78 2.05
CA PHE A 109 11.45 -0.32 1.80
C PHE A 109 11.29 0.20 0.39
N PHE A 110 10.33 -0.39 -0.34
CA PHE A 110 10.05 -0.03 -1.73
C PHE A 110 8.61 0.47 -1.88
N VAL A 111 8.43 1.45 -2.74
CA VAL A 111 7.11 1.94 -3.16
C VAL A 111 6.93 1.76 -4.67
N VAL A 112 5.70 1.54 -5.10
CA VAL A 112 5.35 1.39 -6.51
C VAL A 112 4.54 2.59 -6.96
N CYS A 113 4.96 3.19 -8.06
CA CYS A 113 4.24 4.25 -8.75
C CYS A 113 3.98 3.84 -10.21
N THR A 114 3.11 4.56 -10.91
CA THR A 114 2.90 4.38 -12.36
C THR A 114 3.38 5.62 -13.10
N ASP A 115 4.29 5.48 -14.06
CA ASP A 115 4.65 6.61 -14.94
C ASP A 115 3.50 6.92 -15.89
N LEU A 116 3.04 8.16 -15.85
CA LEU A 116 1.95 8.65 -16.67
C LEU A 116 2.26 8.59 -18.17
N ARG A 117 3.53 8.69 -18.59
CA ARG A 117 3.94 8.69 -19.99
C ARG A 117 3.93 7.29 -20.61
N THR A 118 4.45 6.31 -19.86
CA THR A 118 4.66 4.94 -20.36
C THR A 118 3.59 3.96 -19.90
N GLY A 119 2.90 4.28 -18.78
CA GLY A 119 1.97 3.36 -18.12
C GLY A 119 2.67 2.23 -17.35
N ASP A 120 4.01 2.25 -17.30
CA ASP A 120 4.82 1.22 -16.64
C ASP A 120 4.92 1.46 -15.13
N PRO A 121 5.15 0.41 -14.34
CA PRO A 121 5.46 0.55 -12.93
C PRO A 121 6.87 1.11 -12.72
N ILE A 122 7.00 2.05 -11.79
CA ILE A 122 8.26 2.55 -11.28
C ILE A 122 8.39 2.09 -9.83
N TYR A 123 9.46 1.36 -9.55
CA TYR A 123 9.76 0.84 -8.23
C TYR A 123 10.88 1.68 -7.61
N HIS A 124 10.56 2.39 -6.53
CA HIS A 124 11.52 3.24 -5.85
C HIS A 124 11.88 2.66 -4.48
N LYS A 125 13.18 2.63 -4.16
CA LYS A 125 13.66 2.23 -2.83
C LYS A 125 13.80 3.46 -1.95
N CYS A 126 12.90 3.61 -0.98
CA CYS A 126 12.98 4.63 0.06
C CYS A 126 14.09 4.28 1.06
N ARG A 127 14.94 5.24 1.37
CA ARG A 127 16.15 5.01 2.19
C ARG A 127 16.15 5.73 3.52
N SER A 128 15.67 6.95 3.52
CA SER A 128 15.79 7.90 4.63
C SER A 128 14.47 8.20 5.34
N GLY A 129 13.34 8.06 4.63
CA GLY A 129 12.03 8.49 5.12
C GLY A 129 11.85 10.01 5.11
N ASP A 130 12.78 10.74 4.48
CA ASP A 130 12.74 12.20 4.36
C ASP A 130 11.65 12.70 3.40
N ALA A 131 11.59 13.99 3.20
CA ALA A 131 10.60 14.62 2.32
C ALA A 131 10.63 14.09 0.88
N GLU A 132 11.78 13.62 0.36
CA GLU A 132 11.87 13.02 -0.97
C GLU A 132 11.18 11.65 -0.97
N ASP A 133 11.48 10.79 -0.01
CA ASP A 133 10.82 9.49 0.15
C ASP A 133 9.31 9.63 0.39
N VAL A 134 8.89 10.62 1.20
CA VAL A 134 7.46 10.94 1.42
C VAL A 134 6.77 11.34 0.12
N ARG A 135 7.43 12.08 -0.78
CA ARG A 135 6.87 12.38 -2.11
C ARG A 135 6.69 11.14 -2.99
N TRP A 136 7.56 10.14 -2.89
CA TRP A 136 7.36 8.86 -3.58
C TRP A 136 6.14 8.10 -3.02
N MET A 137 5.93 8.15 -1.69
CA MET A 137 4.74 7.56 -1.06
C MET A 137 3.46 8.30 -1.48
N GLU A 138 3.48 9.63 -1.54
CA GLU A 138 2.39 10.45 -2.10
C GLU A 138 2.07 10.05 -3.54
N ALA A 139 3.10 9.95 -4.39
CA ALA A 139 2.93 9.54 -5.79
C ALA A 139 2.29 8.16 -5.91
N SER A 140 2.73 7.21 -5.06
CA SER A 140 2.16 5.86 -4.99
C SER A 140 0.67 5.85 -4.63
N ALA A 141 0.19 6.83 -3.85
CA ALA A 141 -1.21 6.95 -3.43
C ALA A 141 -2.03 7.97 -4.26
N SER A 142 -1.44 8.56 -5.31
CA SER A 142 -2.08 9.56 -6.16
C SER A 142 -3.01 8.92 -7.19
N MET A 143 -4.26 8.62 -6.79
CA MET A 143 -5.24 7.94 -7.63
C MET A 143 -5.67 8.78 -8.84
N PRO A 144 -5.79 8.18 -10.05
CA PRO A 144 -6.33 8.86 -11.22
C PRO A 144 -7.72 9.47 -10.93
N LEU A 145 -7.97 10.67 -11.44
CA LEU A 145 -9.15 11.51 -11.22
C LEU A 145 -9.30 12.08 -9.80
N ALA A 146 -8.63 11.53 -8.80
CA ALA A 146 -8.68 11.98 -7.42
C ALA A 146 -7.42 12.77 -6.99
N ALA A 147 -6.36 12.71 -7.79
CA ALA A 147 -5.11 13.45 -7.55
C ALA A 147 -4.47 13.92 -8.86
N LYS A 148 -3.61 14.92 -8.74
CA LYS A 148 -2.67 15.30 -9.80
C LYS A 148 -1.51 14.31 -9.85
N ALA A 149 -0.88 14.21 -11.02
CA ALA A 149 0.38 13.47 -11.13
C ALA A 149 1.48 14.21 -10.35
N VAL A 150 2.19 13.49 -9.50
CA VAL A 150 3.35 13.97 -8.75
C VAL A 150 4.58 13.96 -9.65
N ARG A 151 5.30 15.07 -9.69
CA ARG A 151 6.52 15.17 -10.49
C ARG A 151 7.75 14.97 -9.61
N ILE A 152 8.56 13.94 -9.95
CA ILE A 152 9.83 13.64 -9.28
C ILE A 152 10.89 13.44 -10.36
N GLY A 153 11.86 14.34 -10.42
CA GLY A 153 12.85 14.35 -11.50
C GLY A 153 12.18 14.45 -12.88
N HIS A 154 12.43 13.47 -13.73
CA HIS A 154 11.85 13.37 -15.07
C HIS A 154 10.54 12.59 -15.13
N TYR A 155 10.10 12.00 -14.02
CA TYR A 155 8.87 11.23 -13.93
C TYR A 155 7.65 12.12 -13.68
N SER A 156 6.50 11.65 -14.17
CA SER A 156 5.17 12.16 -13.83
C SER A 156 4.34 10.98 -13.35
N LEU A 157 4.14 10.87 -12.05
CA LEU A 157 3.73 9.65 -11.37
C LEU A 157 2.30 9.72 -10.87
N LEU A 158 1.61 8.59 -10.96
CA LEU A 158 0.31 8.33 -10.35
C LEU A 158 0.37 7.02 -9.57
N ASP A 159 -0.78 6.65 -8.94
CA ASP A 159 -0.94 5.48 -8.08
C ASP A 159 -0.37 4.21 -8.72
N GLY A 160 0.52 3.55 -7.99
CA GLY A 160 1.20 2.34 -8.43
C GLY A 160 0.26 1.18 -8.72
N GLY A 161 -0.90 1.16 -8.08
CA GLY A 161 -1.91 0.13 -8.32
C GLY A 161 -2.53 0.17 -9.72
N VAL A 162 -2.21 1.15 -10.56
CA VAL A 162 -2.57 1.13 -11.98
C VAL A 162 -1.71 0.12 -12.73
N ALA A 163 -0.40 0.18 -12.58
CA ALA A 163 0.55 -0.67 -13.30
C ALA A 163 0.80 -2.01 -12.59
N ASP A 164 1.04 -1.99 -11.27
CA ASP A 164 1.26 -3.19 -10.48
C ASP A 164 0.63 -3.03 -9.08
N SER A 165 -0.51 -3.67 -8.88
CA SER A 165 -1.28 -3.56 -7.63
C SER A 165 -0.75 -4.45 -6.50
N ILE A 166 -0.02 -5.53 -6.82
CA ILE A 166 0.51 -6.52 -5.87
C ILE A 166 1.90 -6.98 -6.39
N PRO A 167 2.98 -6.26 -6.09
CA PRO A 167 4.28 -6.35 -6.76
C PRO A 167 5.13 -7.56 -6.33
N VAL A 168 4.51 -8.71 -6.11
CA VAL A 168 5.19 -9.94 -5.64
C VAL A 168 6.28 -10.41 -6.61
N ARG A 169 6.00 -10.43 -7.93
CA ARG A 169 6.97 -10.90 -8.94
C ARG A 169 8.21 -10.01 -9.02
N PHE A 170 8.00 -8.67 -8.94
CA PHE A 170 9.12 -7.75 -8.87
C PHE A 170 9.95 -7.98 -7.61
N PHE A 171 9.29 -8.15 -6.47
CA PHE A 171 9.99 -8.34 -5.20
C PHE A 171 10.79 -9.65 -5.17
N GLU A 172 10.24 -10.72 -5.71
CA GLU A 172 10.96 -11.99 -5.93
C GLU A 172 12.18 -11.83 -6.84
N SER A 173 12.12 -10.95 -7.86
CA SER A 173 13.24 -10.67 -8.76
C SER A 173 14.44 -10.02 -8.05
N LEU A 174 14.16 -9.29 -6.94
CA LEU A 174 15.17 -8.70 -6.07
C LEU A 174 15.75 -9.67 -5.03
N GLY A 175 15.31 -10.93 -5.04
CA GLY A 175 15.81 -11.97 -4.13
C GLY A 175 14.97 -12.23 -2.89
N TYR A 176 13.81 -11.53 -2.71
CA TYR A 176 12.85 -11.82 -1.65
C TYR A 176 12.00 -13.03 -2.06
N LYS A 177 12.48 -14.21 -1.76
CA LYS A 177 11.93 -15.48 -2.28
C LYS A 177 10.84 -16.11 -1.41
N ARG A 178 10.65 -15.59 -0.19
CA ARG A 178 9.58 -15.97 0.74
C ARG A 178 8.89 -14.71 1.22
N ASN A 179 7.62 -14.58 0.88
CA ASN A 179 6.91 -13.33 1.15
C ASN A 179 5.68 -13.56 2.04
N LEU A 180 5.55 -12.70 3.04
CA LEU A 180 4.29 -12.46 3.72
C LEU A 180 3.51 -11.44 2.88
N ILE A 181 2.34 -11.82 2.38
CA ILE A 181 1.54 -10.98 1.47
C ILE A 181 0.27 -10.57 2.18
N ILE A 182 0.04 -9.26 2.34
CA ILE A 182 -1.20 -8.73 2.92
C ILE A 182 -2.08 -8.20 1.80
N LEU A 183 -3.21 -8.89 1.59
CA LEU A 183 -4.24 -8.50 0.63
C LEU A 183 -5.40 -7.77 1.32
N THR A 184 -6.06 -6.88 0.58
CA THR A 184 -7.23 -6.12 1.03
C THR A 184 -8.55 -6.65 0.50
N GLN A 185 -8.49 -7.78 -0.22
CA GLN A 185 -9.65 -8.48 -0.78
C GLN A 185 -9.70 -9.94 -0.30
N PRO A 186 -10.89 -10.50 -0.11
CA PRO A 186 -11.05 -11.88 0.34
C PRO A 186 -10.64 -12.89 -0.75
N LYS A 187 -10.47 -14.15 -0.35
CA LYS A 187 -10.21 -15.26 -1.27
C LYS A 187 -11.34 -15.39 -2.30
N GLY A 188 -10.98 -15.59 -3.55
CA GLY A 188 -11.92 -15.70 -4.65
C GLY A 188 -12.40 -14.38 -5.25
N PHE A 189 -11.87 -13.23 -4.77
CA PHE A 189 -12.16 -11.95 -5.40
C PHE A 189 -11.65 -11.92 -6.85
N VAL A 190 -12.49 -11.40 -7.75
CA VAL A 190 -12.15 -11.16 -9.16
C VAL A 190 -12.36 -9.70 -9.49
N LYS A 191 -11.29 -9.02 -9.89
CA LYS A 191 -11.32 -7.61 -10.27
C LYS A 191 -12.01 -7.44 -11.61
N LYS A 192 -12.99 -6.54 -11.66
CA LYS A 192 -13.72 -6.17 -12.88
C LYS A 192 -13.08 -4.97 -13.56
N LYS A 193 -13.43 -4.75 -14.84
CA LYS A 193 -13.04 -3.56 -15.60
C LYS A 193 -13.41 -2.29 -14.83
N ASN A 194 -12.55 -1.27 -14.95
CA ASN A 194 -12.76 0.00 -14.27
C ASN A 194 -13.97 0.75 -14.89
N PRO A 195 -15.07 1.00 -14.16
CA PRO A 195 -16.22 1.72 -14.69
C PRO A 195 -15.91 3.18 -15.04
N MET A 196 -14.87 3.77 -14.44
CA MET A 196 -14.43 5.14 -14.72
C MET A 196 -13.51 5.26 -15.94
N LEU A 197 -13.26 4.18 -16.66
CA LEU A 197 -12.37 4.18 -17.84
C LEU A 197 -12.73 5.25 -18.88
N PRO A 198 -14.01 5.54 -19.20
CA PRO A 198 -14.37 6.62 -20.12
C PRO A 198 -13.90 8.01 -19.62
N ALA A 199 -14.09 8.30 -18.33
CA ALA A 199 -13.62 9.56 -17.74
C ALA A 199 -12.09 9.65 -17.71
N ILE A 200 -11.41 8.54 -17.40
CA ILE A 200 -9.96 8.45 -17.44
C ILE A 200 -9.43 8.68 -18.87
N ARG A 201 -10.04 8.07 -19.89
CA ARG A 201 -9.71 8.33 -21.30
C ARG A 201 -9.82 9.80 -21.64
N ALA A 202 -10.92 10.45 -21.26
CA ALA A 202 -11.11 11.88 -21.51
C ALA A 202 -10.08 12.76 -20.81
N ARG A 203 -9.75 12.45 -19.55
CA ARG A 203 -8.79 13.21 -18.73
C ARG A 203 -7.35 13.05 -19.19
N TYR A 204 -6.99 11.85 -19.66
CA TYR A 204 -5.61 11.45 -19.98
C TYR A 204 -5.41 11.17 -21.48
N LEU A 205 -6.14 11.88 -22.37
CA LEU A 205 -6.06 11.70 -23.83
C LEU A 205 -4.63 11.79 -24.40
N ARG A 206 -3.75 12.58 -23.76
CA ARG A 206 -2.34 12.76 -24.17
C ARG A 206 -1.43 11.64 -23.70
N TYR A 207 -1.95 10.67 -22.94
CA TYR A 207 -1.19 9.60 -22.31
C TYR A 207 -1.83 8.23 -22.63
N PRO A 208 -1.81 7.82 -23.92
CA PRO A 208 -2.52 6.60 -24.36
C PRO A 208 -1.99 5.33 -23.70
N ALA A 209 -0.68 5.26 -23.41
CA ALA A 209 -0.08 4.12 -22.71
C ALA A 209 -0.61 3.98 -21.26
N PHE A 210 -0.74 5.11 -20.53
CA PHE A 210 -1.36 5.10 -19.21
C PHE A 210 -2.84 4.66 -19.26
N VAL A 211 -3.59 5.14 -20.27
CA VAL A 211 -5.00 4.73 -20.46
C VAL A 211 -5.10 3.25 -20.72
N ALA A 212 -4.20 2.67 -21.55
CA ALA A 212 -4.11 1.23 -21.76
C ALA A 212 -3.79 0.49 -20.45
N ALA A 213 -2.82 0.98 -19.66
CA ALA A 213 -2.49 0.41 -18.36
C ALA A 213 -3.69 0.38 -17.41
N VAL A 214 -4.53 1.42 -17.38
CA VAL A 214 -5.78 1.42 -16.59
C VAL A 214 -6.80 0.42 -17.15
N ALA A 215 -6.92 0.31 -18.47
CA ALA A 215 -7.88 -0.59 -19.12
C ALA A 215 -7.58 -2.05 -18.78
N ASP A 216 -6.29 -2.44 -18.79
CA ASP A 216 -5.83 -3.82 -18.59
C ASP A 216 -5.52 -4.14 -17.11
N ARG A 217 -5.66 -3.15 -16.22
CA ARG A 217 -5.39 -3.32 -14.78
C ARG A 217 -6.09 -4.54 -14.17
N HIS A 218 -7.33 -4.80 -14.57
CA HIS A 218 -8.11 -5.90 -13.98
C HIS A 218 -7.54 -7.26 -14.37
N GLU A 219 -6.99 -7.42 -15.56
CA GLU A 219 -6.36 -8.66 -16.03
C GLU A 219 -5.07 -8.91 -15.25
N ARG A 220 -4.15 -7.92 -15.21
CA ARG A 220 -2.90 -8.03 -14.45
C ARG A 220 -3.12 -8.30 -12.96
N TYR A 221 -4.14 -7.67 -12.38
CA TYR A 221 -4.50 -7.91 -10.98
C TYR A 221 -4.95 -9.36 -10.75
N ASN A 222 -5.82 -9.89 -11.60
CA ASN A 222 -6.32 -11.26 -11.48
C ASN A 222 -5.20 -12.29 -11.77
N GLU A 223 -4.28 -12.00 -12.68
CA GLU A 223 -3.08 -12.80 -12.91
C GLU A 223 -2.17 -12.82 -11.66
N ALA A 224 -1.97 -11.67 -11.01
CA ALA A 224 -1.21 -11.59 -9.77
C ALA A 224 -1.87 -12.44 -8.67
N LEU A 225 -3.21 -12.37 -8.50
CA LEU A 225 -3.91 -13.21 -7.54
C LEU A 225 -3.77 -14.71 -7.84
N SER A 226 -3.83 -15.10 -9.11
CA SER A 226 -3.64 -16.49 -9.53
C SER A 226 -2.21 -16.97 -9.24
N TYR A 227 -1.23 -16.13 -9.50
CA TYR A 227 0.17 -16.41 -9.17
C TYR A 227 0.37 -16.56 -7.66
N ILE A 228 -0.15 -15.62 -6.88
CA ILE A 228 -0.06 -15.68 -5.40
C ILE A 228 -0.71 -16.96 -4.86
N ALA A 229 -1.85 -17.37 -5.42
CA ALA A 229 -2.51 -18.61 -4.99
C ALA A 229 -1.65 -19.85 -5.25
N MET A 230 -0.86 -19.88 -6.33
CA MET A 230 0.11 -20.96 -6.61
C MET A 230 1.28 -20.92 -5.61
N GLN A 231 1.83 -19.75 -5.30
CA GLN A 231 2.92 -19.61 -4.34
C GLN A 231 2.47 -19.96 -2.91
N GLU A 232 1.25 -19.54 -2.51
CA GLU A 232 0.63 -19.92 -1.24
C GLU A 232 0.46 -21.45 -1.14
N ALA A 233 -0.08 -22.09 -2.18
CA ALA A 233 -0.27 -23.54 -2.21
C ALA A 233 1.05 -24.33 -2.15
N SER A 234 2.14 -23.77 -2.66
CA SER A 234 3.49 -24.38 -2.61
C SER A 234 4.23 -24.10 -1.30
N GLY A 235 3.66 -23.30 -0.38
CA GLY A 235 4.29 -22.90 0.87
C GLY A 235 5.43 -21.89 0.74
N LYS A 236 5.63 -21.31 -0.45
CA LYS A 236 6.66 -20.28 -0.66
C LYS A 236 6.23 -18.93 -0.08
N ASP A 237 4.96 -18.59 -0.23
CA ASP A 237 4.39 -17.35 0.30
C ASP A 237 3.31 -17.66 1.33
N TYR A 238 3.17 -16.77 2.30
CA TYR A 238 2.09 -16.79 3.28
C TYR A 238 1.16 -15.59 3.06
N VAL A 239 -0.15 -15.84 2.93
CA VAL A 239 -1.09 -14.79 2.55
C VAL A 239 -2.08 -14.50 3.67
N ILE A 240 -2.09 -13.24 4.14
CA ILE A 240 -3.07 -12.69 5.08
C ILE A 240 -4.09 -11.89 4.29
N ARG A 241 -5.37 -12.21 4.46
CA ARG A 241 -6.47 -11.55 3.74
C ARG A 241 -7.73 -11.47 4.60
N PRO A 242 -8.62 -10.50 4.35
CA PRO A 242 -9.90 -10.47 5.06
C PRO A 242 -10.74 -11.70 4.71
N PRO A 243 -11.50 -12.25 5.68
CA PRO A 243 -12.33 -13.43 5.45
C PRO A 243 -13.53 -13.14 4.53
N ILE A 244 -14.02 -11.91 4.54
CA ILE A 244 -15.15 -11.41 3.77
C ILE A 244 -14.81 -10.01 3.21
N PRO A 245 -15.58 -9.45 2.24
CA PRO A 245 -15.41 -8.08 1.78
C PRO A 245 -15.48 -7.08 2.94
N LEU A 246 -14.58 -6.10 2.95
CA LEU A 246 -14.43 -5.17 4.07
C LEU A 246 -15.51 -4.09 4.16
N GLU A 247 -16.37 -3.96 3.14
CA GLU A 247 -17.50 -3.00 3.09
C GLU A 247 -17.12 -1.60 3.57
N ILE A 248 -16.05 -1.05 3.01
CA ILE A 248 -15.57 0.30 3.32
C ILE A 248 -15.33 1.09 2.02
N GLY A 249 -15.73 2.34 2.00
CA GLY A 249 -15.52 3.26 0.88
C GLY A 249 -14.06 3.67 0.74
N ALA A 250 -13.68 4.09 -0.49
CA ALA A 250 -12.33 4.63 -0.72
C ALA A 250 -12.05 5.92 0.07
N MET A 251 -13.10 6.65 0.45
CA MET A 251 -13.06 7.90 1.21
C MET A 251 -13.95 7.78 2.44
N GLU A 252 -13.68 6.81 3.27
CA GLU A 252 -14.42 6.66 4.51
C GLU A 252 -14.13 7.81 5.48
N ARG A 253 -15.18 8.33 6.11
CA ARG A 253 -15.09 9.41 7.08
C ARG A 253 -15.65 9.06 8.46
N ASP A 254 -16.24 7.88 8.58
CA ASP A 254 -16.69 7.39 9.87
C ASP A 254 -15.52 6.73 10.62
N PRO A 255 -15.05 7.33 11.75
CA PRO A 255 -13.99 6.75 12.55
C PRO A 255 -14.31 5.34 13.04
N ALA A 256 -15.60 5.04 13.27
CA ALA A 256 -16.04 3.73 13.73
C ALA A 256 -15.84 2.68 12.62
N GLN A 257 -16.12 3.02 11.35
CA GLN A 257 -15.88 2.12 10.22
C GLN A 257 -14.38 1.89 9.98
N LEU A 258 -13.56 2.94 10.07
CA LEU A 258 -12.11 2.83 9.98
C LEU A 258 -11.58 1.89 11.07
N ARG A 259 -12.01 2.08 12.31
CA ARG A 259 -11.63 1.21 13.44
C ARG A 259 -12.12 -0.21 13.26
N ARG A 260 -13.35 -0.43 12.81
CA ARG A 260 -13.88 -1.77 12.53
C ARG A 260 -13.00 -2.55 11.54
N VAL A 261 -12.58 -1.91 10.46
CA VAL A 261 -11.72 -2.56 9.45
C VAL A 261 -10.31 -2.83 10.00
N TYR A 262 -9.77 -1.90 10.78
CA TYR A 262 -8.50 -2.06 11.47
C TYR A 262 -8.54 -3.25 12.46
N GLU A 263 -9.56 -3.33 13.32
CA GLU A 263 -9.73 -4.44 14.27
C GLU A 263 -9.95 -5.78 13.56
N THR A 264 -10.58 -5.78 12.39
CA THR A 264 -10.66 -6.99 11.55
C THR A 264 -9.27 -7.47 11.15
N GLY A 265 -8.37 -6.54 10.78
CA GLY A 265 -6.98 -6.86 10.45
C GLY A 265 -6.22 -7.43 11.65
N ARG A 266 -6.36 -6.80 12.81
CA ARG A 266 -5.78 -7.29 14.06
C ARG A 266 -6.24 -8.71 14.38
N ALA A 267 -7.55 -8.93 14.42
CA ALA A 267 -8.11 -10.23 14.76
C ALA A 267 -7.65 -11.35 13.80
N VAL A 268 -7.54 -11.04 12.50
CA VAL A 268 -7.04 -12.01 11.50
C VAL A 268 -5.57 -12.34 11.73
N ALA A 269 -4.74 -11.35 12.05
CA ALA A 269 -3.32 -11.57 12.33
C ALA A 269 -3.11 -12.37 13.63
N GLU A 270 -3.77 -11.99 14.72
CA GLU A 270 -3.69 -12.70 16.01
C GLU A 270 -4.11 -14.17 15.86
N ASN A 271 -5.19 -14.45 15.15
CA ASN A 271 -5.64 -15.83 14.92
C ASN A 271 -4.67 -16.67 14.07
N GLN A 272 -3.68 -16.04 13.44
CA GLN A 272 -2.70 -16.70 12.57
C GLN A 272 -1.26 -16.55 13.09
N ILE A 273 -1.07 -15.97 14.26
CA ILE A 273 0.25 -15.55 14.75
C ILE A 273 1.27 -16.71 14.79
N ASP A 274 0.86 -17.88 15.27
CA ASP A 274 1.74 -19.06 15.33
C ASP A 274 2.15 -19.53 13.93
N LYS A 275 1.24 -19.45 12.95
CA LYS A 275 1.52 -19.85 11.57
C LYS A 275 2.45 -18.85 10.87
N ILE A 276 2.26 -17.55 11.17
CA ILE A 276 3.13 -16.48 10.69
C ILE A 276 4.54 -16.67 11.29
N ALA A 277 4.61 -16.95 12.58
CA ALA A 277 5.88 -17.23 13.26
C ALA A 277 6.60 -18.44 12.65
N ALA A 278 5.89 -19.54 12.45
CA ALA A 278 6.45 -20.73 11.81
C ALA A 278 6.96 -20.40 10.40
N PHE A 279 6.16 -19.71 9.58
CA PHE A 279 6.54 -19.30 8.23
C PHE A 279 7.81 -18.46 8.20
N LEU A 280 7.94 -17.46 9.08
CA LEU A 280 9.11 -16.57 9.14
C LEU A 280 10.35 -17.26 9.73
N ASN A 281 10.18 -18.22 10.66
CA ASN A 281 11.29 -18.94 11.31
C ASN A 281 11.86 -20.08 10.44
N ASP A 282 11.05 -20.73 9.60
CA ASP A 282 11.52 -21.75 8.67
C ASP A 282 12.64 -21.25 7.72
N VAL A 283 12.72 -19.94 7.52
CA VAL A 283 13.77 -19.30 6.71
C VAL A 283 15.11 -19.34 7.42
N LYS A 284 15.13 -19.12 8.74
CA LYS A 284 16.36 -19.11 9.54
C LYS A 284 16.99 -20.50 9.68
N ALA A 285 16.14 -21.54 9.71
CA ALA A 285 16.60 -22.93 9.82
C ALA A 285 17.15 -23.53 8.52
N THR A 286 16.93 -22.90 7.38
CA THR A 286 17.41 -23.39 6.06
C THR A 286 18.79 -22.81 5.69
N GLU A 287 19.33 -21.88 6.48
CA GLU A 287 20.63 -21.21 6.28
C GLU A 287 21.72 -21.69 7.25
N GLU A 288 21.39 -22.55 8.22
CA GLU A 288 22.33 -23.31 9.07
C GLU A 288 22.60 -24.70 8.48
#